data_16eb55dc5f4337840444e9108d7c1071
#
_entry.id   16eb55dc5f4337840444e9108d7c1071
#
_cell.length_a   1.000
_cell.length_b   1.000
_cell.length_c   1.000
_cell.angle_alpha   90.00
_cell.angle_beta   90.00
_cell.angle_gamma   90.00
#
_symmetry.space_group_name_H-M   'P 1'
#
loop_
_entity.id
_entity.type
_entity.pdbx_description
1 polymer ?
#
loop_
_entity_poly.entity_id
_entity_poly.type
_entity_poly.pdbx_seq_one_letter_code
_entity_poly.pdbx_strand_id
1 'polypeptide(L)'
;GPSDNGQTLSGPGPLMIAAFEDDAYNGRNGLGNVITWAAGNGLSSDDDSNLDGYANSRFTISVTAVDHDGDQTNYGEPGANVLVSAPSDGSGVGITTTDNEGNSGYTNGDYTSNFGGTSSATPLVSGVIALMLEANSNLTWRDVQQIIVESARKNDPNDSGWNTNGAGHEFNHKYGFGVIDAGHA
;
A
#
# COMPACT_ATOMS: atom_id res chain seq x y z
N GLY A 1 2.00 -0.13 15.76
CA GLY A 1 1.59 0.99 14.94
C GLY A 1 0.50 1.80 15.63
N PRO A 2 0.10 2.95 15.09
CA PRO A 2 -1.06 3.67 15.58
C PRO A 2 -2.31 2.81 15.46
N SER A 3 -3.34 3.14 16.23
CA SER A 3 -4.65 2.51 16.05
C SER A 3 -5.18 2.92 14.68
N ASP A 4 -5.62 1.96 13.91
CA ASP A 4 -6.33 2.17 12.67
C ASP A 4 -7.67 2.86 12.98
N ASN A 5 -7.83 4.10 12.56
CA ASN A 5 -9.03 4.91 12.77
C ASN A 5 -9.15 5.95 11.66
N GLY A 6 -9.84 5.58 10.59
CA GLY A 6 -10.15 6.44 9.45
C GLY A 6 -11.41 7.29 9.60
N GLN A 7 -11.92 7.53 10.82
CA GLN A 7 -13.10 8.38 11.05
C GLN A 7 -12.74 9.79 11.51
N THR A 8 -11.55 9.98 12.05
CA THR A 8 -11.07 11.28 12.53
C THR A 8 -9.63 11.49 12.11
N LEU A 9 -9.29 12.70 11.69
CA LEU A 9 -7.92 13.02 11.34
C LEU A 9 -7.00 12.79 12.54
N SER A 10 -6.14 11.79 12.41
CA SER A 10 -5.09 11.44 13.36
C SER A 10 -3.79 11.20 12.61
N GLY A 11 -2.65 11.47 13.22
CA GLY A 11 -1.40 11.30 12.51
C GLY A 11 -0.17 11.30 13.41
N PRO A 12 1.01 11.18 12.80
CA PRO A 12 2.26 11.13 13.51
C PRO A 12 2.56 12.43 14.26
N GLY A 13 3.16 12.29 15.43
CA GLY A 13 3.69 13.43 16.17
C GLY A 13 4.93 14.03 15.50
N PRO A 14 5.38 15.23 15.97
CA PRO A 14 6.46 16.00 15.32
C PRO A 14 7.77 15.23 15.11
N LEU A 15 8.13 14.33 16.03
CA LEU A 15 9.35 13.51 15.89
C LEU A 15 9.26 12.50 14.74
N MET A 16 8.09 11.91 14.52
CA MET A 16 7.88 10.99 13.42
C MET A 16 7.85 11.72 12.08
N ILE A 17 7.22 12.89 12.02
CA ILE A 17 7.23 13.75 10.83
C ILE A 17 8.68 14.11 10.47
N ALA A 18 9.48 14.53 11.45
CA ALA A 18 10.90 14.82 11.24
C ALA A 18 11.69 13.59 10.77
N ALA A 19 11.37 12.39 11.27
CA ALA A 19 12.00 11.15 10.81
C ALA A 19 11.63 10.84 9.35
N PHE A 20 10.37 11.00 8.95
CA PHE A 20 9.96 10.83 7.55
C PHE A 20 10.66 11.82 6.62
N GLU A 21 10.81 13.08 7.07
CA GLU A 21 11.54 14.09 6.30
C GLU A 21 13.02 13.74 6.16
N ASP A 22 13.65 13.31 7.24
CA ASP A 22 15.07 12.91 7.24
C ASP A 22 15.29 11.69 6.32
N ASP A 23 14.44 10.68 6.43
CA ASP A 23 14.45 9.51 5.56
C ASP A 23 14.29 9.87 4.08
N ALA A 24 13.36 10.78 3.76
CA ALA A 24 13.08 11.18 2.38
C ALA A 24 14.19 12.03 1.77
N TYR A 25 14.88 12.86 2.56
CA TYR A 25 15.89 13.78 2.03
C TYR A 25 17.33 13.30 2.22
N ASN A 26 17.63 12.54 3.25
CA ASN A 26 18.98 12.11 3.60
C ASN A 26 19.17 10.58 3.45
N GLY A 27 18.11 9.80 3.44
CA GLY A 27 18.16 8.35 3.22
C GLY A 27 18.84 8.00 1.90
N ARG A 28 19.46 6.81 1.82
CA ARG A 28 20.11 6.30 0.61
C ARG A 28 21.08 7.31 -0.04
N ASN A 29 21.86 8.03 0.76
CA ASN A 29 22.80 9.07 0.30
C ASN A 29 22.12 10.24 -0.46
N GLY A 30 20.95 10.67 -0.02
CA GLY A 30 20.19 11.77 -0.61
C GLY A 30 19.18 11.36 -1.69
N LEU A 31 19.09 10.07 -2.03
CA LEU A 31 18.06 9.54 -2.93
C LEU A 31 16.71 9.33 -2.23
N GLY A 32 16.74 9.28 -0.91
CA GLY A 32 15.60 9.05 -0.03
C GLY A 32 15.24 7.59 0.14
N ASN A 33 14.87 7.21 1.36
CA ASN A 33 14.26 5.92 1.65
C ASN A 33 12.82 5.90 1.10
N VAL A 34 12.38 4.73 0.65
CA VAL A 34 11.01 4.53 0.18
C VAL A 34 10.21 3.87 1.29
N ILE A 35 9.17 4.54 1.74
CA ILE A 35 8.34 4.09 2.86
C ILE A 35 6.97 3.69 2.32
N THR A 36 6.58 2.44 2.51
CA THR A 36 5.25 1.94 2.21
C THR A 36 4.40 1.92 3.47
N TRP A 37 3.10 2.21 3.35
CA TRP A 37 2.18 2.20 4.47
C TRP A 37 0.84 1.57 4.07
N ALA A 38 0.28 0.74 4.95
CA ALA A 38 -1.02 0.13 4.72
C ALA A 38 -2.12 1.20 4.79
N ALA A 39 -3.07 1.15 3.87
CA ALA A 39 -4.16 2.14 3.79
C ALA A 39 -5.17 2.05 4.94
N GLY A 40 -5.28 0.88 5.59
CA GLY A 40 -6.23 0.61 6.66
C GLY A 40 -7.24 -0.48 6.31
N ASN A 41 -7.91 -1.01 7.33
CA ASN A 41 -8.84 -2.15 7.22
C ASN A 41 -10.23 -1.86 7.76
N GLY A 42 -10.61 -0.60 7.86
CA GLY A 42 -11.85 -0.14 8.49
C GLY A 42 -13.00 0.16 7.52
N LEU A 43 -12.98 -0.31 6.26
CA LEU A 43 -14.07 -0.06 5.30
C LEU A 43 -15.47 -0.35 5.86
N SER A 44 -15.62 -1.43 6.64
CA SER A 44 -16.90 -1.79 7.27
C SER A 44 -17.36 -0.80 8.36
N SER A 45 -16.48 0.08 8.79
CA SER A 45 -16.72 1.15 9.78
C SER A 45 -16.82 2.53 9.12
N ASP A 46 -16.89 2.58 7.78
CA ASP A 46 -16.84 3.81 6.97
C ASP A 46 -15.54 4.62 7.18
N ASP A 47 -14.43 3.94 7.48
CA ASP A 47 -13.13 4.55 7.63
C ASP A 47 -12.58 5.01 6.25
N ASP A 48 -11.85 6.13 6.25
CA ASP A 48 -11.23 6.72 5.07
C ASP A 48 -9.73 6.94 5.33
N SER A 49 -8.90 6.33 4.51
CA SER A 49 -7.44 6.38 4.60
C SER A 49 -6.87 7.81 4.56
N ASN A 50 -7.60 8.79 4.01
CA ASN A 50 -7.18 10.20 4.08
C ASN A 50 -7.13 10.76 5.50
N LEU A 51 -7.81 10.14 6.46
CA LEU A 51 -7.85 10.57 7.85
C LEU A 51 -6.72 9.95 8.70
N ASP A 52 -6.02 8.92 8.18
CA ASP A 52 -4.77 8.42 8.77
C ASP A 52 -3.57 9.21 8.26
N GLY A 53 -2.98 10.03 9.14
CA GLY A 53 -1.84 10.90 8.81
C GLY A 53 -0.53 10.16 8.55
N TYR A 54 -0.44 8.86 8.78
CA TYR A 54 0.67 8.02 8.32
C TYR A 54 0.45 7.58 6.87
N ALA A 55 -0.75 7.10 6.54
CA ALA A 55 -1.11 6.68 5.20
C ALA A 55 -1.19 7.88 4.23
N ASN A 56 -1.70 9.04 4.67
CA ASN A 56 -1.83 10.23 3.83
C ASN A 56 -0.57 11.11 3.81
N SER A 57 0.52 10.69 4.45
CA SER A 57 1.78 11.42 4.41
C SER A 57 2.34 11.46 2.99
N ARG A 58 2.80 12.64 2.55
CA ARG A 58 3.50 12.78 1.26
C ARG A 58 4.77 11.93 1.14
N PHE A 59 5.32 11.47 2.25
CA PHE A 59 6.55 10.68 2.33
C PHE A 59 6.30 9.18 2.29
N THR A 60 5.04 8.76 2.37
CA THR A 60 4.65 7.34 2.33
C THR A 60 3.94 7.00 1.03
N ILE A 61 4.04 5.74 0.63
CA ILE A 61 3.24 5.13 -0.43
C ILE A 61 2.10 4.39 0.26
N SER A 62 0.89 4.93 0.19
CA SER A 62 -0.29 4.27 0.72
C SER A 62 -0.71 3.11 -0.17
N VAL A 63 -0.84 1.92 0.43
CA VAL A 63 -1.13 0.66 -0.26
C VAL A 63 -2.43 0.08 0.25
N THR A 64 -3.38 -0.12 -0.65
CA THR A 64 -4.62 -0.83 -0.37
C THR A 64 -4.58 -2.28 -0.88
N ALA A 65 -5.64 -3.04 -0.61
CA ALA A 65 -5.73 -4.45 -0.91
C ALA A 65 -6.79 -4.75 -1.97
N VAL A 66 -6.46 -5.66 -2.89
CA VAL A 66 -7.42 -6.33 -3.77
C VAL A 66 -7.41 -7.82 -3.50
N ASP A 67 -8.52 -8.49 -3.76
CA ASP A 67 -8.59 -9.95 -3.69
C ASP A 67 -7.98 -10.62 -4.94
N HIS A 68 -8.10 -11.94 -5.04
CA HIS A 68 -7.52 -12.71 -6.14
C HIS A 68 -8.20 -12.47 -7.50
N ASP A 69 -9.41 -11.92 -7.53
CA ASP A 69 -10.13 -11.51 -8.74
C ASP A 69 -9.76 -10.07 -9.17
N GLY A 70 -9.08 -9.33 -8.29
CA GLY A 70 -8.69 -7.94 -8.49
C GLY A 70 -9.74 -6.95 -8.02
N ASP A 71 -10.73 -7.42 -7.26
CA ASP A 71 -11.80 -6.59 -6.70
C ASP A 71 -11.39 -6.00 -5.35
N GLN A 72 -12.06 -4.91 -4.95
CA GLN A 72 -11.86 -4.31 -3.63
C GLN A 72 -12.19 -5.33 -2.54
N THR A 73 -11.27 -5.50 -1.59
CA THR A 73 -11.54 -6.31 -0.40
C THR A 73 -12.60 -5.67 0.47
N ASN A 74 -13.28 -6.48 1.29
CA ASN A 74 -14.36 -6.02 2.17
C ASN A 74 -13.88 -5.17 3.36
N TYR A 75 -12.57 -4.95 3.49
CA TYR A 75 -11.95 -4.20 4.58
C TYR A 75 -11.09 -3.03 4.10
N GLY A 76 -10.55 -3.06 2.87
CA GLY A 76 -9.59 -2.06 2.38
C GLY A 76 -10.20 -0.67 2.32
N GLU A 77 -9.63 0.26 3.08
CA GLU A 77 -10.10 1.63 3.13
C GLU A 77 -9.87 2.36 1.81
N PRO A 78 -10.86 3.10 1.33
CA PRO A 78 -10.67 4.01 0.20
C PRO A 78 -9.96 5.29 0.65
N GLY A 79 -9.43 6.03 -0.31
CA GLY A 79 -8.88 7.36 -0.05
C GLY A 79 -8.23 7.97 -1.28
N ALA A 80 -8.22 9.30 -1.37
CA ALA A 80 -7.50 10.02 -2.42
C ALA A 80 -5.96 9.92 -2.27
N ASN A 81 -5.48 9.52 -1.09
CA ASN A 81 -4.08 9.28 -0.78
C ASN A 81 -3.59 7.88 -1.20
N VAL A 82 -4.49 6.95 -1.48
CA VAL A 82 -4.11 5.60 -1.94
C VAL A 82 -3.35 5.71 -3.25
N LEU A 83 -2.10 5.25 -3.26
CA LEU A 83 -1.28 5.31 -4.48
C LEU A 83 -1.47 4.06 -5.35
N VAL A 84 -1.46 2.89 -4.73
CA VAL A 84 -1.46 1.61 -5.44
C VAL A 84 -2.16 0.53 -4.62
N SER A 85 -2.65 -0.49 -5.29
CA SER A 85 -3.17 -1.71 -4.67
C SER A 85 -2.26 -2.91 -4.94
N ALA A 86 -2.36 -3.92 -4.07
CA ALA A 86 -1.69 -5.20 -4.27
C ALA A 86 -2.58 -6.36 -3.79
N PRO A 87 -2.34 -7.58 -4.27
CA PRO A 87 -3.11 -8.75 -3.84
C PRO A 87 -3.02 -9.00 -2.33
N SER A 88 -4.14 -9.37 -1.75
CA SER A 88 -4.28 -9.77 -0.36
C SER A 88 -5.36 -10.85 -0.22
N ASP A 89 -5.81 -11.10 1.00
CA ASP A 89 -6.91 -12.03 1.24
C ASP A 89 -8.25 -11.42 0.82
N GLY A 90 -9.14 -12.28 0.39
CA GLY A 90 -10.50 -11.94 0.02
C GLY A 90 -11.17 -13.10 -0.71
N SER A 91 -12.49 -13.07 -0.78
CA SER A 91 -13.28 -14.08 -1.49
C SER A 91 -12.93 -15.55 -1.12
N GLY A 92 -12.51 -15.76 0.14
CA GLY A 92 -12.16 -17.09 0.68
C GLY A 92 -10.72 -17.56 0.37
N VAL A 93 -9.89 -16.72 -0.21
CA VAL A 93 -8.47 -17.00 -0.48
C VAL A 93 -7.59 -16.06 0.32
N GLY A 94 -6.61 -16.61 1.06
CA GLY A 94 -5.64 -15.83 1.85
C GLY A 94 -4.24 -15.89 1.25
N ILE A 95 -3.34 -15.10 1.82
CA ILE A 95 -1.94 -15.07 1.43
C ILE A 95 -1.17 -16.17 2.17
N THR A 96 -0.44 -16.99 1.42
CA THR A 96 0.47 -17.98 2.00
C THR A 96 1.80 -17.33 2.33
N THR A 97 2.22 -17.44 3.59
CA THR A 97 3.49 -16.91 4.07
C THR A 97 4.03 -17.74 5.24
N THR A 98 5.25 -17.41 5.70
CA THR A 98 5.80 -17.99 6.93
C THR A 98 4.99 -17.55 8.14
N ASP A 99 4.91 -18.42 9.13
CA ASP A 99 4.23 -18.18 10.41
C ASP A 99 5.20 -18.34 11.58
N ASN A 100 4.78 -17.99 12.77
CA ASN A 100 5.54 -18.28 13.98
C ASN A 100 5.58 -19.79 14.23
N GLU A 101 6.75 -20.28 14.65
CA GLU A 101 6.90 -21.70 14.98
C GLU A 101 5.92 -22.14 16.09
N GLY A 102 5.37 -23.34 15.90
CA GLY A 102 4.49 -23.98 16.88
C GLY A 102 3.12 -23.32 17.01
N ASN A 103 2.60 -23.16 18.22
CA ASN A 103 1.23 -22.75 18.48
C ASN A 103 1.07 -21.22 18.68
N SER A 104 2.07 -20.42 18.35
CA SER A 104 2.08 -18.97 18.63
C SER A 104 1.69 -18.13 17.40
N GLY A 105 1.43 -18.77 16.26
CA GLY A 105 1.07 -18.12 14.99
C GLY A 105 -0.41 -18.30 14.64
N TYR A 106 -0.72 -18.11 13.37
CA TYR A 106 -2.05 -18.34 12.77
C TYR A 106 -2.40 -19.82 12.71
N THR A 107 -1.39 -20.68 12.62
CA THR A 107 -1.53 -22.15 12.55
C THR A 107 -0.57 -22.83 13.52
N ASN A 108 -0.67 -24.17 13.64
CA ASN A 108 0.29 -24.96 14.43
C ASN A 108 1.54 -25.36 13.63
N GLY A 109 1.74 -24.78 12.45
CA GLY A 109 2.87 -25.04 11.57
C GLY A 109 3.70 -23.78 11.33
N ASP A 110 4.74 -23.93 10.51
CA ASP A 110 5.68 -22.84 10.19
C ASP A 110 5.16 -21.95 9.04
N TYR A 111 3.99 -22.26 8.50
CA TYR A 111 3.35 -21.53 7.38
C TYR A 111 1.86 -21.35 7.65
N THR A 112 1.32 -20.24 7.18
CA THR A 112 -0.12 -19.98 7.13
C THR A 112 -0.57 -19.69 5.70
N SER A 113 -1.83 -19.99 5.39
CA SER A 113 -2.50 -19.59 4.14
C SER A 113 -3.61 -18.56 4.38
N ASN A 114 -3.65 -17.99 5.58
CA ASN A 114 -4.74 -17.09 6.03
C ASN A 114 -4.23 -15.68 6.39
N PHE A 115 -3.02 -15.32 5.94
CA PHE A 115 -2.52 -13.98 6.16
C PHE A 115 -3.22 -13.01 5.21
N GLY A 116 -3.57 -11.81 5.70
CA GLY A 116 -4.37 -10.87 4.94
C GLY A 116 -4.29 -9.44 5.43
N GLY A 117 -5.33 -8.67 5.06
CA GLY A 117 -5.40 -7.24 5.33
C GLY A 117 -4.54 -6.42 4.37
N THR A 118 -4.65 -5.09 4.43
CA THR A 118 -3.71 -4.18 3.76
C THR A 118 -2.27 -4.39 4.27
N SER A 119 -2.13 -5.06 5.43
CA SER A 119 -0.86 -5.50 6.00
C SER A 119 -0.13 -6.56 5.18
N SER A 120 -0.83 -7.39 4.38
CA SER A 120 -0.19 -8.35 3.47
C SER A 120 0.06 -7.76 2.09
N ALA A 121 -0.76 -6.82 1.63
CA ALA A 121 -0.58 -6.11 0.37
C ALA A 121 0.68 -5.21 0.40
N THR A 122 0.89 -4.50 1.50
CA THR A 122 1.99 -3.54 1.65
C THR A 122 3.39 -4.14 1.44
N PRO A 123 3.77 -5.29 2.03
CA PRO A 123 5.08 -5.89 1.80
C PRO A 123 5.27 -6.42 0.37
N LEU A 124 4.22 -6.75 -0.36
CA LEU A 124 4.33 -7.09 -1.78
C LEU A 124 4.79 -5.88 -2.60
N VAL A 125 4.21 -4.70 -2.34
CA VAL A 125 4.68 -3.45 -2.95
C VAL A 125 6.13 -3.14 -2.56
N SER A 126 6.49 -3.35 -1.29
CA SER A 126 7.89 -3.20 -0.83
C SER A 126 8.84 -4.13 -1.59
N GLY A 127 8.41 -5.36 -1.87
CA GLY A 127 9.17 -6.34 -2.66
C GLY A 127 9.39 -5.87 -4.10
N VAL A 128 8.36 -5.34 -4.76
CA VAL A 128 8.47 -4.77 -6.11
C VAL A 128 9.42 -3.57 -6.11
N ILE A 129 9.30 -2.68 -5.13
CA ILE A 129 10.20 -1.54 -4.98
C ILE A 129 11.66 -1.99 -4.80
N ALA A 130 11.90 -3.06 -4.04
CA ALA A 130 13.24 -3.61 -3.89
C ALA A 130 13.82 -4.08 -5.23
N LEU A 131 13.01 -4.72 -6.08
CA LEU A 131 13.41 -5.11 -7.43
C LEU A 131 13.69 -3.90 -8.34
N MET A 132 12.87 -2.85 -8.25
CA MET A 132 13.12 -1.59 -8.97
C MET A 132 14.46 -0.98 -8.58
N LEU A 133 14.77 -0.94 -7.29
CA LEU A 133 16.02 -0.39 -6.75
C LEU A 133 17.22 -1.28 -7.04
N GLU A 134 17.04 -2.59 -7.19
CA GLU A 134 18.08 -3.50 -7.70
C GLU A 134 18.37 -3.23 -9.17
N ALA A 135 17.33 -3.05 -9.99
CA ALA A 135 17.45 -2.73 -11.40
C ALA A 135 18.10 -1.36 -11.63
N ASN A 136 17.76 -0.35 -10.84
CA ASN A 136 18.34 0.97 -10.89
C ASN A 136 18.48 1.60 -9.50
N SER A 137 19.64 1.48 -8.89
CA SER A 137 19.92 2.01 -7.55
C SER A 137 19.94 3.54 -7.45
N ASN A 138 19.90 4.27 -8.58
CA ASN A 138 19.88 5.73 -8.62
C ASN A 138 18.48 6.34 -8.57
N LEU A 139 17.43 5.53 -8.58
CA LEU A 139 16.06 6.04 -8.44
C LEU A 139 15.90 6.76 -7.09
N THR A 140 15.38 7.98 -7.15
CA THR A 140 14.95 8.68 -5.94
C THR A 140 13.63 8.11 -5.43
N TRP A 141 13.28 8.41 -4.18
CA TRP A 141 11.97 8.03 -3.65
C TRP A 141 10.80 8.58 -4.47
N ARG A 142 10.99 9.73 -5.14
CA ARG A 142 10.00 10.34 -6.04
C ARG A 142 9.90 9.60 -7.37
N ASP A 143 11.03 9.19 -7.93
CA ASP A 143 11.04 8.39 -9.15
C ASP A 143 10.29 7.07 -8.95
N VAL A 144 10.51 6.42 -7.79
CA VAL A 144 9.78 5.19 -7.44
C VAL A 144 8.26 5.43 -7.38
N GLN A 145 7.80 6.52 -6.73
CA GLN A 145 6.38 6.85 -6.70
C GLN A 145 5.84 7.08 -8.11
N GLN A 146 6.56 7.83 -8.96
CA GLN A 146 6.12 8.13 -10.32
C GLN A 146 6.07 6.87 -11.19
N ILE A 147 7.07 6.00 -11.12
CA ILE A 147 7.10 4.74 -11.86
C ILE A 147 5.91 3.86 -11.46
N ILE A 148 5.62 3.75 -10.17
CA ILE A 148 4.44 3.00 -9.69
C ILE A 148 3.15 3.55 -10.29
N VAL A 149 2.98 4.88 -10.33
CA VAL A 149 1.80 5.53 -10.93
C VAL A 149 1.67 5.21 -12.43
N GLU A 150 2.79 5.23 -13.14
CA GLU A 150 2.81 5.02 -14.60
C GLU A 150 2.67 3.55 -15.01
N SER A 151 3.15 2.63 -14.16
CA SER A 151 3.19 1.19 -14.45
C SER A 151 2.03 0.42 -13.83
N ALA A 152 1.28 1.00 -12.88
CA ALA A 152 0.16 0.33 -12.23
C ALA A 152 -0.89 -0.12 -13.26
N ARG A 153 -1.38 -1.34 -13.08
CA ARG A 153 -2.34 -1.95 -14.00
C ARG A 153 -3.77 -1.73 -13.49
N LYS A 154 -4.60 -1.11 -14.32
CA LYS A 154 -6.04 -0.96 -14.02
C LYS A 154 -6.67 -2.33 -13.77
N ASN A 155 -7.21 -2.53 -12.60
CA ASN A 155 -8.03 -3.67 -12.20
C ASN A 155 -9.50 -3.25 -12.17
N ASP A 156 -10.41 -4.21 -12.12
CA ASP A 156 -11.86 -3.95 -12.16
C ASP A 156 -12.25 -2.78 -13.09
N PRO A 157 -12.06 -2.94 -14.41
CA PRO A 157 -12.20 -1.84 -15.37
C PRO A 157 -13.64 -1.29 -15.46
N ASN A 158 -14.61 -2.01 -14.91
CA ASN A 158 -16.03 -1.64 -14.90
C ASN A 158 -16.43 -0.87 -13.62
N ASP A 159 -15.55 -0.72 -12.64
CA ASP A 159 -15.85 0.07 -11.45
C ASP A 159 -16.08 1.55 -11.83
N SER A 160 -17.20 2.09 -11.40
CA SER A 160 -17.63 3.46 -11.75
C SER A 160 -16.79 4.57 -11.08
N GLY A 161 -15.91 4.22 -10.14
CA GLY A 161 -15.03 5.14 -9.43
C GLY A 161 -13.78 5.55 -10.21
N TRP A 162 -13.53 4.94 -11.38
CA TRP A 162 -12.40 5.34 -12.22
C TRP A 162 -12.61 6.71 -12.84
N ASN A 163 -11.63 7.59 -12.66
CA ASN A 163 -11.60 8.93 -13.22
C ASN A 163 -10.21 9.22 -13.78
N THR A 164 -10.13 10.09 -14.79
CA THR A 164 -8.84 10.55 -15.32
C THR A 164 -8.47 11.87 -14.63
N ASN A 165 -7.29 11.92 -14.04
CA ASN A 165 -6.78 13.14 -13.41
C ASN A 165 -6.25 14.16 -14.43
N GLY A 166 -5.87 15.35 -13.97
CA GLY A 166 -5.37 16.43 -14.84
C GLY A 166 -4.04 16.12 -15.55
N ALA A 167 -3.31 15.09 -15.13
CA ALA A 167 -2.08 14.60 -15.78
C ALA A 167 -2.34 13.46 -16.78
N GLY A 168 -3.59 13.01 -16.93
CA GLY A 168 -3.98 11.97 -17.87
C GLY A 168 -3.92 10.55 -17.31
N HIS A 169 -3.60 10.37 -16.02
CA HIS A 169 -3.60 9.05 -15.38
C HIS A 169 -5.00 8.69 -14.87
N GLU A 170 -5.39 7.44 -15.04
CA GLU A 170 -6.60 6.90 -14.43
C GLU A 170 -6.36 6.68 -12.93
N PHE A 171 -7.35 7.01 -12.12
CA PHE A 171 -7.30 6.96 -10.67
C PHE A 171 -8.65 6.55 -10.08
N ASN A 172 -8.62 5.76 -9.01
CA ASN A 172 -9.81 5.34 -8.27
C ASN A 172 -9.51 5.34 -6.77
N HIS A 173 -10.38 5.88 -5.94
CA HIS A 173 -10.18 5.93 -4.48
C HIS A 173 -10.07 4.54 -3.83
N LYS A 174 -10.61 3.48 -4.46
CA LYS A 174 -10.54 2.10 -3.99
C LYS A 174 -9.23 1.40 -4.34
N TYR A 175 -8.55 1.84 -5.41
CA TYR A 175 -7.45 1.10 -6.02
C TYR A 175 -6.18 1.93 -6.23
N GLY A 176 -6.25 3.24 -5.98
CA GLY A 176 -5.20 4.17 -6.37
C GLY A 176 -5.09 4.25 -7.90
N PHE A 177 -3.90 4.16 -8.43
CA PHE A 177 -3.63 4.11 -9.87
C PHE A 177 -3.79 2.71 -10.46
N GLY A 178 -4.08 1.71 -9.62
CA GLY A 178 -4.28 0.31 -10.01
C GLY A 178 -3.45 -0.66 -9.18
N VAL A 179 -3.40 -1.92 -9.63
CA VAL A 179 -2.58 -2.97 -9.01
C VAL A 179 -1.13 -2.82 -9.44
N ILE A 180 -0.21 -2.95 -8.46
CA ILE A 180 1.24 -2.94 -8.72
C ILE A 180 1.60 -3.97 -9.82
N ASP A 181 2.43 -3.57 -10.76
CA ASP A 181 2.91 -4.43 -11.85
C ASP A 181 4.45 -4.46 -11.89
N ALA A 182 5.03 -5.54 -11.36
CA ALA A 182 6.48 -5.69 -11.28
C ALA A 182 7.16 -5.90 -12.64
N GLY A 183 6.39 -6.23 -13.67
CA GLY A 183 6.92 -6.44 -15.02
C GLY A 183 7.05 -5.15 -15.82
N HIS A 184 6.34 -4.10 -15.40
CA HIS A 184 6.33 -2.79 -16.07
C HIS A 184 7.01 -1.68 -15.22
N ALA A 185 7.23 -1.95 -13.93
CA ALA A 185 7.86 -1.03 -12.99
C ALA A 185 9.39 -0.91 -13.12
#